data_ce10db3dabb9b9add313b36efddecc48
#
_entry.id   ce10db3dabb9b9add313b36efddecc48
#
_cell.length_a   1.000
_cell.length_b   1.000
_cell.length_c   1.000
_cell.angle_alpha   90.00
_cell.angle_beta   90.00
_cell.angle_gamma   90.00
#
_symmetry.space_group_name_H-M   'P 1'
#
loop_
_entity.id
_entity.type
_entity.pdbx_description
1 polymer ?
#
loop_
_entity_poly.entity_id
_entity_poly.type
_entity_poly.pdbx_seq_one_letter_code
_entity_poly.pdbx_strand_id
1 'polypeptide(L)'
;GAEPGAKLPVMVWIHGGGFVGGSGALTGAGGTPFAKQGVVLVTINYRLGRFGFFAHPALSRERPDELKGNYAYMDQIAALQWVRRNIAGFGGDPNNVTIFGFSAGGVSVHSLLASPLARGLFHKAIAQSGGSRDGVLTARPMREDGVDPNYPVSGETIGTTFARAMGIDGTDAAAMAK
;
A
#
# COMPACT_ATOMS: atom_id res chain seq x y z
N GLY A 1 12.75 -1.70 -26.04
CA GLY A 1 12.81 -2.08 -24.61
C GLY A 1 14.22 -2.50 -24.25
N ALA A 2 14.50 -2.66 -22.98
CA ALA A 2 15.78 -3.19 -22.54
C ALA A 2 15.87 -4.68 -22.89
N GLU A 3 17.08 -5.13 -23.22
CA GLU A 3 17.32 -6.56 -23.47
C GLU A 3 17.16 -7.35 -22.16
N PRO A 4 16.62 -8.58 -22.21
CA PRO A 4 16.61 -9.46 -21.06
C PRO A 4 18.02 -9.65 -20.51
N GLY A 5 18.19 -9.48 -19.19
CA GLY A 5 19.52 -9.61 -18.55
C GLY A 5 20.37 -8.34 -18.55
N ALA A 6 19.89 -7.20 -19.03
CA ALA A 6 20.61 -5.92 -19.02
C ALA A 6 20.94 -5.39 -17.61
N LYS A 7 20.28 -5.90 -16.56
CA LYS A 7 20.49 -5.52 -15.16
C LYS A 7 20.37 -4.00 -14.90
N LEU A 8 19.39 -3.38 -15.53
CA LEU A 8 19.13 -1.96 -15.34
C LEU A 8 18.55 -1.69 -13.95
N PRO A 9 18.84 -0.54 -13.34
CA PRO A 9 18.18 -0.13 -12.11
C PRO A 9 16.67 -0.06 -12.29
N VAL A 10 15.94 -0.47 -11.25
CA VAL A 10 14.48 -0.50 -11.22
C VAL A 10 13.96 0.57 -10.27
N MET A 11 12.99 1.34 -10.70
CA MET A 11 12.27 2.27 -9.85
C MET A 11 10.77 1.92 -9.82
N VAL A 12 10.22 1.76 -8.62
CA VAL A 12 8.81 1.42 -8.41
C VAL A 12 8.08 2.64 -7.87
N TRP A 13 7.16 3.19 -8.66
CA TRP A 13 6.36 4.35 -8.31
C TRP A 13 5.11 3.96 -7.53
N ILE A 14 4.93 4.61 -6.38
CA ILE A 14 3.74 4.51 -5.52
C ILE A 14 3.03 5.86 -5.57
N HIS A 15 1.83 5.90 -6.18
CA HIS A 15 1.09 7.14 -6.36
C HIS A 15 0.52 7.68 -5.05
N GLY A 16 0.27 8.99 -5.01
CA GLY A 16 -0.43 9.67 -3.93
C GLY A 16 -1.95 9.63 -4.07
N GLY A 17 -2.62 10.59 -3.44
CA GLY A 17 -4.07 10.76 -3.49
C GLY A 17 -4.78 10.40 -2.18
N GLY A 18 -4.11 10.59 -1.03
CA GLY A 18 -4.69 10.44 0.31
C GLY A 18 -5.22 9.04 0.61
N PHE A 19 -4.77 8.01 -0.09
CA PHE A 19 -5.28 6.64 -0.06
C PHE A 19 -6.75 6.47 -0.47
N VAL A 20 -7.37 7.49 -1.04
CA VAL A 20 -8.78 7.46 -1.48
C VAL A 20 -8.94 7.65 -2.98
N GLY A 21 -7.89 8.11 -3.67
CA GLY A 21 -7.86 8.29 -5.11
C GLY A 21 -6.45 8.09 -5.66
N GLY A 22 -6.28 8.25 -6.99
CA GLY A 22 -5.00 8.13 -7.66
C GLY A 22 -4.86 6.87 -8.51
N SER A 23 -3.80 6.85 -9.31
CA SER A 23 -3.48 5.72 -10.18
C SER A 23 -2.03 5.80 -10.65
N GLY A 24 -1.39 4.66 -10.82
CA GLY A 24 -0.08 4.55 -11.49
C GLY A 24 -0.11 4.98 -12.96
N ALA A 25 -1.28 4.91 -13.62
CA ALA A 25 -1.45 5.33 -15.01
C ALA A 25 -1.44 6.86 -15.20
N LEU A 26 -1.68 7.63 -14.12
CA LEU A 26 -1.77 9.11 -14.15
C LEU A 26 -0.41 9.81 -13.98
N THR A 27 0.68 9.10 -14.05
CA THR A 27 2.01 9.71 -14.07
C THR A 27 2.21 10.45 -15.39
N GLY A 28 1.95 11.77 -15.39
CA GLY A 28 1.79 12.61 -16.60
C GLY A 28 2.96 12.61 -17.59
N ALA A 29 4.14 12.14 -17.21
CA ALA A 29 5.30 12.02 -18.09
C ALA A 29 5.51 10.60 -18.68
N GLY A 30 4.73 9.62 -18.23
CA GLY A 30 4.97 8.22 -18.60
C GLY A 30 6.36 7.73 -18.17
N GLY A 31 6.73 6.52 -18.60
CA GLY A 31 8.04 5.94 -18.28
C GLY A 31 9.19 6.41 -19.20
N THR A 32 8.89 7.18 -20.27
CA THR A 32 9.89 7.54 -21.27
C THR A 32 11.11 8.28 -20.71
N PRO A 33 11.00 9.28 -19.83
CA PRO A 33 12.17 9.94 -19.25
C PRO A 33 13.09 8.99 -18.49
N PHE A 34 12.51 8.04 -17.75
CA PHE A 34 13.24 7.02 -16.99
C PHE A 34 13.94 6.03 -17.94
N ALA A 35 13.24 5.57 -18.95
CA ALA A 35 13.79 4.66 -19.95
C ALA A 35 14.98 5.28 -20.69
N LYS A 36 14.92 6.58 -21.03
CA LYS A 36 16.03 7.32 -21.65
C LYS A 36 17.27 7.41 -20.75
N GLN A 37 17.08 7.30 -19.43
CA GLN A 37 18.17 7.27 -18.44
C GLN A 37 18.61 5.83 -18.09
N GLY A 38 18.16 4.82 -18.83
CA GLY A 38 18.48 3.43 -18.56
C GLY A 38 17.85 2.87 -17.29
N VAL A 39 16.66 3.35 -16.91
CA VAL A 39 15.92 2.91 -15.72
C VAL A 39 14.66 2.18 -16.15
N VAL A 40 14.40 1.02 -15.55
CA VAL A 40 13.11 0.33 -15.67
C VAL A 40 12.14 0.93 -14.65
N LEU A 41 11.14 1.66 -15.13
CA LEU A 41 10.08 2.19 -14.28
C LEU A 41 8.92 1.19 -14.19
N VAL A 42 8.52 0.89 -12.98
CA VAL A 42 7.28 0.15 -12.65
C VAL A 42 6.32 1.09 -11.94
N THR A 43 5.12 1.22 -12.42
CA THR A 43 4.04 1.93 -11.72
C THR A 43 3.03 0.92 -11.22
N ILE A 44 2.57 1.10 -9.99
CA ILE A 44 1.64 0.16 -9.36
C ILE A 44 0.31 0.83 -9.05
N ASN A 45 -0.75 0.04 -9.00
CA ASN A 45 -2.00 0.38 -8.36
C ASN A 45 -2.16 -0.46 -7.08
N TYR A 46 -2.85 0.10 -6.11
CA TYR A 46 -3.19 -0.56 -4.86
C TYR A 46 -4.61 -0.19 -4.46
N ARG A 47 -5.27 -1.02 -3.69
CA ARG A 47 -6.65 -0.76 -3.24
C ARG A 47 -6.73 0.51 -2.42
N LEU A 48 -7.78 1.29 -2.64
CA LEU A 48 -7.99 2.62 -2.09
C LEU A 48 -9.24 2.67 -1.21
N GLY A 49 -9.31 3.68 -0.36
CA GLY A 49 -10.45 3.92 0.50
C GLY A 49 -10.82 2.69 1.33
N ARG A 50 -12.10 2.35 1.36
CA ARG A 50 -12.57 1.17 2.11
C ARG A 50 -12.07 -0.16 1.57
N PHE A 51 -11.82 -0.28 0.27
CA PHE A 51 -11.24 -1.50 -0.28
C PHE A 51 -9.80 -1.74 0.19
N GLY A 52 -9.07 -0.67 0.49
CA GLY A 52 -7.68 -0.73 0.98
C GLY A 52 -7.54 -0.78 2.49
N PHE A 53 -8.53 -0.25 3.23
CA PHE A 53 -8.37 -0.01 4.67
C PHE A 53 -9.63 -0.35 5.50
N PHE A 54 -10.50 -1.21 4.99
CA PHE A 54 -11.67 -1.63 5.73
C PHE A 54 -11.31 -2.56 6.88
N ALA A 55 -11.83 -2.26 8.07
CA ALA A 55 -11.74 -3.11 9.25
C ALA A 55 -13.14 -3.36 9.79
N HIS A 56 -13.42 -4.59 10.20
CA HIS A 56 -14.69 -4.97 10.81
C HIS A 56 -14.46 -6.18 11.74
N PRO A 57 -15.12 -6.24 12.92
CA PRO A 57 -14.91 -7.34 13.86
C PRO A 57 -15.19 -8.73 13.29
N ALA A 58 -16.15 -8.86 12.38
CA ALA A 58 -16.45 -10.13 11.71
C ALA A 58 -15.25 -10.62 10.87
N LEU A 59 -14.61 -9.72 10.10
CA LEU A 59 -13.39 -10.06 9.33
C LEU A 59 -12.25 -10.50 10.24
N SER A 60 -12.07 -9.80 11.37
CA SER A 60 -11.01 -10.14 12.33
C SER A 60 -11.21 -11.49 13.00
N ARG A 61 -12.48 -11.92 13.19
CA ARG A 61 -12.83 -13.24 13.77
C ARG A 61 -12.77 -14.37 12.76
N GLU A 62 -13.12 -14.11 11.51
CA GLU A 62 -13.14 -15.14 10.45
C GLU A 62 -11.75 -15.76 10.25
N ARG A 63 -10.72 -14.93 10.25
CA ARG A 63 -9.32 -15.38 10.09
C ARG A 63 -8.42 -14.59 11.02
N PRO A 64 -8.33 -14.98 12.29
CA PRO A 64 -7.62 -14.22 13.33
C PRO A 64 -6.11 -14.10 13.06
N ASP A 65 -5.53 -15.07 12.35
CA ASP A 65 -4.10 -15.13 12.04
C ASP A 65 -3.69 -14.26 10.82
N GLU A 66 -4.68 -13.74 10.08
CA GLU A 66 -4.40 -12.88 8.94
C GLU A 66 -4.37 -11.40 9.32
N LEU A 67 -3.47 -10.65 8.68
CA LEU A 67 -3.44 -9.20 8.78
C LEU A 67 -4.70 -8.60 8.15
N LYS A 68 -5.33 -7.65 8.83
CA LYS A 68 -6.56 -6.97 8.40
C LYS A 68 -6.36 -5.45 8.35
N GLY A 69 -7.24 -4.78 7.60
CA GLY A 69 -7.34 -3.32 7.59
C GLY A 69 -6.23 -2.58 6.84
N ASN A 70 -5.20 -3.27 6.36
CA ASN A 70 -4.06 -2.68 5.64
C ASN A 70 -3.87 -3.29 4.25
N TYR A 71 -4.97 -3.59 3.57
CA TYR A 71 -4.94 -4.28 2.27
C TYR A 71 -4.21 -3.49 1.19
N ALA A 72 -4.24 -2.15 1.24
CA ALA A 72 -3.46 -1.30 0.34
C ALA A 72 -1.94 -1.55 0.46
N TYR A 73 -1.43 -1.68 1.68
CA TYR A 73 -0.02 -2.02 1.90
C TYR A 73 0.30 -3.46 1.50
N MET A 74 -0.63 -4.39 1.70
CA MET A 74 -0.47 -5.77 1.22
C MET A 74 -0.37 -5.82 -0.31
N ASP A 75 -1.17 -5.02 -1.03
CA ASP A 75 -1.09 -4.90 -2.49
C ASP A 75 0.26 -4.35 -2.93
N GLN A 76 0.78 -3.33 -2.24
CA GLN A 76 2.09 -2.76 -2.51
C GLN A 76 3.21 -3.79 -2.28
N ILE A 77 3.14 -4.55 -1.19
CA ILE A 77 4.10 -5.63 -0.90
C ILE A 77 4.01 -6.73 -1.97
N ALA A 78 2.80 -7.12 -2.37
CA ALA A 78 2.60 -8.11 -3.44
C ALA A 78 3.19 -7.63 -4.77
N ALA A 79 3.04 -6.34 -5.09
CA ALA A 79 3.65 -5.74 -6.28
C ALA A 79 5.19 -5.78 -6.20
N LEU A 80 5.79 -5.48 -5.06
CA LEU A 80 7.24 -5.57 -4.86
C LEU A 80 7.73 -7.02 -4.95
N GLN A 81 6.98 -7.97 -4.43
CA GLN A 81 7.26 -9.39 -4.61
C GLN A 81 7.19 -9.81 -6.08
N TRP A 82 6.24 -9.27 -6.82
CA TRP A 82 6.15 -9.49 -8.27
C TRP A 82 7.38 -8.93 -8.99
N VAL A 83 7.78 -7.69 -8.68
CA VAL A 83 9.00 -7.07 -9.21
C VAL A 83 10.21 -7.98 -8.97
N ARG A 84 10.41 -8.42 -7.73
CA ARG A 84 11.53 -9.31 -7.38
C ARG A 84 11.57 -10.58 -8.22
N ARG A 85 10.41 -11.18 -8.52
CA ARG A 85 10.33 -12.44 -9.28
C ARG A 85 10.45 -12.27 -10.79
N ASN A 86 10.02 -11.12 -11.32
CA ASN A 86 9.75 -11.01 -12.76
C ASN A 86 10.60 -9.97 -13.47
N ILE A 87 11.13 -8.96 -12.77
CA ILE A 87 11.71 -7.77 -13.41
C ILE A 87 12.93 -8.05 -14.26
N ALA A 88 13.64 -9.15 -14.01
CA ALA A 88 14.77 -9.58 -14.83
C ALA A 88 14.36 -9.88 -16.29
N GLY A 89 13.12 -10.39 -16.50
CA GLY A 89 12.55 -10.61 -17.83
C GLY A 89 12.27 -9.31 -18.61
N PHE A 90 12.24 -8.18 -17.90
CA PHE A 90 12.08 -6.83 -18.46
C PHE A 90 13.41 -6.06 -18.51
N GLY A 91 14.52 -6.73 -18.29
CA GLY A 91 15.87 -6.14 -18.29
C GLY A 91 16.25 -5.42 -17.00
N GLY A 92 15.44 -5.49 -15.95
CA GLY A 92 15.72 -4.88 -14.65
C GLY A 92 16.53 -5.78 -13.73
N ASP A 93 17.26 -5.16 -12.80
CA ASP A 93 17.98 -5.86 -11.74
C ASP A 93 17.09 -5.99 -10.47
N PRO A 94 16.67 -7.21 -10.09
CA PRO A 94 15.90 -7.41 -8.87
C PRO A 94 16.66 -7.08 -7.58
N ASN A 95 18.00 -6.93 -7.66
CA ASN A 95 18.86 -6.54 -6.56
C ASN A 95 19.19 -5.03 -6.54
N ASN A 96 18.59 -4.24 -7.44
CA ASN A 96 18.77 -2.80 -7.52
C ASN A 96 17.42 -2.09 -7.69
N VAL A 97 16.52 -2.28 -6.72
CA VAL A 97 15.17 -1.75 -6.71
C VAL A 97 15.08 -0.53 -5.78
N THR A 98 14.60 0.58 -6.31
CA THR A 98 14.26 1.79 -5.56
C THR A 98 12.75 1.94 -5.50
N ILE A 99 12.16 2.06 -4.33
CA ILE A 99 10.78 2.50 -4.18
C ILE A 99 10.72 4.02 -4.06
N PHE A 100 9.74 4.65 -4.68
CA PHE A 100 9.54 6.08 -4.53
C PHE A 100 8.07 6.45 -4.63
N GLY A 101 7.67 7.51 -3.90
CA GLY A 101 6.27 7.89 -3.85
C GLY A 101 6.07 9.32 -3.40
N PHE A 102 4.93 9.90 -3.79
CA PHE A 102 4.55 11.26 -3.46
C PHE A 102 3.30 11.28 -2.57
N SER A 103 3.23 12.20 -1.59
CA SER A 103 2.07 12.35 -0.70
C SER A 103 1.76 11.03 0.03
N ALA A 104 0.56 10.47 -0.13
CA ALA A 104 0.23 9.14 0.41
C ALA A 104 1.18 8.04 -0.07
N GLY A 105 1.74 8.15 -1.28
CA GLY A 105 2.81 7.29 -1.76
C GLY A 105 4.11 7.46 -0.98
N GLY A 106 4.44 8.69 -0.56
CA GLY A 106 5.57 8.97 0.33
C GLY A 106 5.34 8.38 1.74
N VAL A 107 4.12 8.47 2.27
CA VAL A 107 3.72 7.77 3.52
C VAL A 107 3.88 6.26 3.36
N SER A 108 3.47 5.71 2.21
CA SER A 108 3.65 4.29 1.90
C SER A 108 5.12 3.88 1.92
N VAL A 109 6.01 4.70 1.36
CA VAL A 109 7.46 4.43 1.40
C VAL A 109 7.95 4.32 2.85
N HIS A 110 7.56 5.23 3.75
CA HIS A 110 7.92 5.15 5.17
C HIS A 110 7.36 3.88 5.83
N SER A 111 6.09 3.54 5.56
CA SER A 111 5.47 2.33 6.10
C SER A 111 6.16 1.06 5.62
N LEU A 112 6.55 1.00 4.34
CA LEU A 112 7.30 -0.14 3.78
C LEU A 112 8.70 -0.26 4.36
N LEU A 113 9.39 0.86 4.64
CA LEU A 113 10.68 0.86 5.34
C LEU A 113 10.59 0.26 6.74
N ALA A 114 9.49 0.50 7.45
CA ALA A 114 9.25 -0.03 8.79
C ALA A 114 8.68 -1.46 8.78
N SER A 115 8.15 -1.94 7.65
CA SER A 115 7.45 -3.22 7.57
C SER A 115 8.41 -4.41 7.46
N PRO A 116 8.37 -5.38 8.40
CA PRO A 116 9.15 -6.62 8.27
C PRO A 116 8.79 -7.42 7.02
N LEU A 117 7.55 -7.33 6.52
CA LEU A 117 7.07 -8.04 5.33
C LEU A 117 7.65 -7.49 4.02
N ALA A 118 8.15 -6.26 4.03
CA ALA A 118 8.79 -5.64 2.88
C ALA A 118 10.32 -5.80 2.87
N ARG A 119 10.88 -6.42 3.91
CA ARG A 119 12.33 -6.60 4.05
C ARG A 119 12.91 -7.37 2.86
N GLY A 120 13.94 -6.80 2.24
CA GLY A 120 14.65 -7.40 1.10
C GLY A 120 13.89 -7.34 -0.22
N LEU A 121 12.75 -6.61 -0.30
CA LEU A 121 12.02 -6.39 -1.55
C LEU A 121 12.51 -5.15 -2.31
N PHE A 122 13.20 -4.25 -1.64
CA PHE A 122 13.83 -3.05 -2.22
C PHE A 122 15.13 -2.71 -1.52
N HIS A 123 15.93 -1.83 -2.12
CA HIS A 123 17.28 -1.50 -1.70
C HIS A 123 17.47 -0.02 -1.39
N LYS A 124 16.62 0.83 -1.99
CA LYS A 124 16.65 2.29 -1.85
C LYS A 124 15.23 2.83 -1.77
N ALA A 125 15.06 3.98 -1.15
CA ALA A 125 13.76 4.59 -0.95
C ALA A 125 13.83 6.11 -1.11
N ILE A 126 12.81 6.71 -1.74
CA ILE A 126 12.63 8.16 -1.88
C ILE A 126 11.19 8.50 -1.48
N ALA A 127 11.02 9.18 -0.35
CA ALA A 127 9.72 9.66 0.09
C ALA A 127 9.61 11.16 -0.22
N GLN A 128 8.57 11.54 -0.97
CA GLN A 128 8.32 12.92 -1.37
C GLN A 128 7.02 13.41 -0.77
N SER A 129 7.08 14.49 0.03
CA SER A 129 5.90 15.14 0.62
C SER A 129 4.94 14.17 1.33
N GLY A 130 5.48 13.12 1.92
CA GLY A 130 4.78 12.15 2.75
C GLY A 130 5.31 12.24 4.17
N GLY A 131 4.48 12.75 5.08
CA GLY A 131 4.81 12.78 6.51
C GLY A 131 4.92 11.36 7.07
N SER A 132 5.86 11.15 7.97
CA SER A 132 6.00 9.86 8.66
C SER A 132 5.71 9.95 10.15
N ARG A 133 5.75 11.16 10.72
CA ARG A 133 5.79 11.35 12.16
C ARG A 133 4.46 11.81 12.78
N ASP A 134 3.59 12.38 12.00
CA ASP A 134 2.37 13.05 12.46
C ASP A 134 1.16 12.10 12.57
N GLY A 135 1.34 10.82 12.32
CA GLY A 135 0.30 9.82 12.53
C GLY A 135 -0.96 9.99 11.66
N VAL A 136 -1.03 11.07 10.88
CA VAL A 136 -2.25 11.55 10.23
C VAL A 136 -2.92 10.52 9.31
N LEU A 137 -2.16 9.58 8.75
CA LEU A 137 -2.71 8.63 7.78
C LEU A 137 -2.54 7.15 8.15
N THR A 138 -1.79 6.81 9.21
CA THR A 138 -1.36 5.43 9.41
C THR A 138 -1.39 4.90 10.84
N ALA A 139 -1.79 5.69 11.82
CA ALA A 139 -1.68 5.32 13.24
C ALA A 139 -3.00 4.96 13.92
N ARG A 140 -4.11 4.89 13.18
CA ARG A 140 -5.42 4.56 13.79
C ARG A 140 -5.40 3.16 14.40
N PRO A 141 -5.73 3.01 15.69
CA PRO A 141 -5.89 1.71 16.33
C PRO A 141 -6.92 0.85 15.59
N MET A 142 -6.64 -0.44 15.46
CA MET A 142 -7.53 -1.36 14.73
C MET A 142 -8.82 -1.62 15.52
N ARG A 143 -8.71 -1.92 16.82
CA ARG A 143 -9.79 -2.49 17.62
C ARG A 143 -10.24 -1.63 18.80
N GLU A 144 -9.36 -0.87 19.39
CA GLU A 144 -9.60 -0.18 20.65
C GLU A 144 -9.87 1.31 20.44
N ASP A 145 -11.02 1.79 20.89
CA ASP A 145 -11.36 3.20 20.90
C ASP A 145 -10.66 3.91 22.07
N GLY A 146 -10.36 5.19 21.91
CA GLY A 146 -9.81 6.04 22.97
C GLY A 146 -8.33 5.84 23.30
N VAL A 147 -7.63 4.95 22.61
CA VAL A 147 -6.19 4.66 22.83
C VAL A 147 -5.29 5.77 22.30
N ASP A 148 -5.67 6.35 21.15
CA ASP A 148 -4.92 7.44 20.53
C ASP A 148 -5.78 8.71 20.48
N PRO A 149 -5.33 9.83 21.09
CA PRO A 149 -6.11 11.07 21.12
C PRO A 149 -6.35 11.67 19.73
N ASN A 150 -5.48 11.39 18.75
CA ASN A 150 -5.66 11.82 17.36
C ASN A 150 -6.67 10.95 16.61
N TYR A 151 -6.88 9.72 17.08
CA TYR A 151 -7.80 8.74 16.51
C TYR A 151 -8.67 8.12 17.61
N PRO A 152 -9.61 8.87 18.16
CA PRO A 152 -10.42 8.40 19.28
C PRO A 152 -11.32 7.20 18.93
N VAL A 153 -11.54 6.96 17.63
CA VAL A 153 -12.38 5.88 17.12
C VAL A 153 -11.54 4.90 16.33
N SER A 154 -11.64 3.62 16.65
CA SER A 154 -10.88 2.54 16.01
C SER A 154 -11.34 2.25 14.57
N GLY A 155 -10.52 1.51 13.83
CA GLY A 155 -10.86 1.05 12.48
C GLY A 155 -12.11 0.16 12.47
N GLU A 156 -12.24 -0.76 13.42
CA GLU A 156 -13.38 -1.66 13.53
C GLU A 156 -14.68 -0.92 13.89
N THR A 157 -14.62 0.08 14.75
CA THR A 157 -15.78 0.92 15.08
C THR A 157 -16.26 1.72 13.86
N ILE A 158 -15.33 2.29 13.08
CA ILE A 158 -15.68 2.96 11.82
C ILE A 158 -16.31 1.98 10.83
N GLY A 159 -15.73 0.79 10.69
CA GLY A 159 -16.25 -0.24 9.79
C GLY A 159 -17.64 -0.73 10.20
N THR A 160 -17.86 -0.96 11.48
CA THR A 160 -19.19 -1.33 12.02
C THR A 160 -20.23 -0.24 11.80
N THR A 161 -19.85 1.02 12.03
CA THR A 161 -20.73 2.17 11.78
C THR A 161 -21.12 2.26 10.30
N PHE A 162 -20.15 2.07 9.41
CA PHE A 162 -20.41 2.04 7.96
C PHE A 162 -21.30 0.86 7.57
N ALA A 163 -21.00 -0.36 8.04
CA ALA A 163 -21.78 -1.55 7.74
C ALA A 163 -23.25 -1.37 8.17
N ARG A 164 -23.47 -0.83 9.37
CA ARG A 164 -24.82 -0.52 9.88
C ARG A 164 -25.54 0.51 9.00
N ALA A 165 -24.87 1.56 8.54
CA ALA A 165 -25.44 2.54 7.63
C ALA A 165 -25.84 1.93 6.26
N MET A 166 -25.25 0.79 5.89
CA MET A 166 -25.57 0.01 4.70
C MET A 166 -26.61 -1.11 4.98
N GLY A 167 -27.21 -1.13 6.17
CA GLY A 167 -28.19 -2.14 6.55
C GLY A 167 -27.59 -3.49 6.98
N ILE A 168 -26.29 -3.52 7.26
CA ILE A 168 -25.59 -4.71 7.73
C ILE A 168 -25.36 -4.58 9.23
N ASP A 169 -26.18 -5.26 10.02
CA ASP A 169 -26.07 -5.29 11.47
C ASP A 169 -25.35 -6.56 11.92
N GLY A 170 -24.64 -6.45 13.04
CA GLY A 170 -23.90 -7.56 13.64
C GLY A 170 -22.40 -7.50 13.39
N THR A 171 -21.70 -8.42 14.06
CA THR A 171 -20.23 -8.51 14.04
C THR A 171 -19.75 -9.94 13.83
N ASP A 172 -20.63 -10.83 13.41
CA ASP A 172 -20.42 -12.28 13.25
C ASP A 172 -20.41 -12.71 11.78
N ALA A 173 -20.39 -14.02 11.56
CA ALA A 173 -20.41 -14.60 10.23
C ALA A 173 -21.68 -14.27 9.43
N ALA A 174 -22.82 -14.04 10.10
CA ALA A 174 -24.06 -13.66 9.43
C ALA A 174 -24.02 -12.24 8.86
N ALA A 175 -23.26 -11.34 9.49
CA ALA A 175 -22.99 -9.99 8.96
C ALA A 175 -22.07 -10.03 7.72
N MET A 176 -21.20 -11.05 7.61
CA MET A 176 -20.32 -11.23 6.47
C MET A 176 -21.03 -11.80 5.22
N ALA A 177 -22.16 -12.45 5.40
CA ALA A 177 -22.91 -13.10 4.32
C ALA A 177 -23.90 -12.13 3.60
N LYS A 178 -24.00 -10.89 4.06
CA LYS A 178 -24.87 -9.84 3.49
C LYS A 178 -24.04 -8.85 2.66
#